data_319149f66db9df5c69ed2f0b2ca54d0c
#
_entry.id   319149f66db9df5c69ed2f0b2ca54d0c
#
_cell.length_a   1.000
_cell.length_b   1.000
_cell.length_c   1.000
_cell.angle_alpha   90.00
_cell.angle_beta   90.00
_cell.angle_gamma   90.00
#
_symmetry.space_group_name_H-M   'P 1'
#
loop_
_entity.id
_entity.type
_entity.pdbx_description
1 polymer ?
#
loop_
_entity_poly.entity_id
_entity_poly.type
_entity_poly.pdbx_seq_one_letter_code
_entity_poly.pdbx_strand_id
1 'polypeptide(L)'
;MKANRNRKLLLLSLASCVVIVQCCACFARAVPFADNGTLKMLYDNRMHPQALEHDGSVYIVWRGEKGFPYIISYDLESREFSRPSMLLAGMEEKVDARKYKKDHHFSPVIWIDSEGYFHVLSGCHRTPGTHLISKQFGSIGSSLDSWDTGAQIAPGISYPTIFSIHDDKELIYYRTGGHTSSWTYRITDDNGKTWTGPSRDVTDMDINGRTEWSSYQTTLPSRDGRFLHVAFITYDDNKSDDPTRFYNPRYDQEVENEWKYNLYYVKIDLQAHDVTNFDGESMKTPIDIDQADAKCRIWDTKWRGAGVPPTILLDENGDPAFLHVLSEETLEDHQYYYVRRADGKWKQTPIAPSNHQWNSCHLARDDDGTLHAFLIVGGGYLDTGGYMDRYGGGAVEEWVSADKGNTWKEQRDLAPEESRYAGWKHNNIQPVTRPDGSFVDEMILFYGWQDSNGDGTAFLLDDRE
;
A
#
# COMPACT_ATOMS: atom_id res chain seq x y z
N MET A 1 11.32 84.95 48.13
CA MET A 1 12.35 84.44 47.21
C MET A 1 12.00 83.00 46.80
N LYS A 2 11.58 82.82 45.54
CA LYS A 2 11.08 81.58 45.01
C LYS A 2 12.16 80.90 44.17
N ALA A 3 12.54 79.68 44.50
CA ALA A 3 13.41 78.84 43.72
C ALA A 3 12.61 77.83 42.91
N ASN A 4 12.76 77.98 41.59
CA ASN A 4 12.14 77.10 40.57
C ASN A 4 13.05 75.89 40.35
N ARG A 5 12.46 74.66 40.53
CA ARG A 5 13.12 73.37 40.19
C ARG A 5 12.47 72.83 38.94
N ASN A 6 13.17 72.93 37.83
CA ASN A 6 12.84 72.20 36.59
C ASN A 6 13.19 70.72 36.75
N ARG A 7 12.13 69.87 36.69
CA ARG A 7 12.32 68.42 36.48
C ARG A 7 12.20 68.11 34.97
N LYS A 8 13.31 67.68 34.38
CA LYS A 8 13.27 67.06 33.06
C LYS A 8 12.77 65.62 33.17
N LEU A 9 11.66 65.33 32.55
CA LEU A 9 11.19 63.97 32.33
C LEU A 9 12.01 63.38 31.17
N LEU A 10 12.71 62.29 31.42
CA LEU A 10 13.34 61.45 30.42
C LEU A 10 12.30 60.44 29.99
N LEU A 11 11.75 60.55 28.77
CA LEU A 11 10.94 59.51 28.15
C LEU A 11 11.90 58.48 27.50
N LEU A 12 11.98 57.29 28.12
CA LEU A 12 12.57 56.11 27.51
C LEU A 12 11.48 55.46 26.59
N SER A 13 11.67 55.57 25.29
CA SER A 13 10.91 54.79 24.32
C SER A 13 11.47 53.36 24.25
N LEU A 14 10.77 52.38 24.80
CA LEU A 14 11.02 50.97 24.52
C LEU A 14 10.51 50.66 23.10
N ALA A 15 11.40 50.53 22.16
CA ALA A 15 11.09 49.93 20.87
C ALA A 15 11.04 48.43 21.06
N SER A 16 9.84 47.87 21.15
CA SER A 16 9.63 46.41 21.09
C SER A 16 9.86 45.95 19.64
N CYS A 17 11.02 45.34 19.39
CA CYS A 17 11.19 44.54 18.16
C CYS A 17 10.31 43.31 18.28
N VAL A 18 9.17 43.31 17.61
CA VAL A 18 8.42 42.10 17.32
C VAL A 18 9.17 41.39 16.21
N VAL A 19 9.94 40.38 16.57
CA VAL A 19 10.50 39.42 15.62
C VAL A 19 9.29 38.55 15.18
N ILE A 20 8.73 38.88 14.03
CA ILE A 20 7.82 37.96 13.32
C ILE A 20 8.71 36.83 12.84
N VAL A 21 8.75 35.73 13.59
CA VAL A 21 9.20 34.45 13.07
C VAL A 21 8.14 34.04 12.06
N GLN A 22 8.40 34.34 10.80
CA GLN A 22 7.67 33.77 9.69
C GLN A 22 8.03 32.27 9.69
N CYS A 23 7.21 31.46 10.36
CA CYS A 23 7.21 30.03 10.16
C CYS A 23 6.87 29.85 8.69
N CYS A 24 7.85 29.62 7.83
CA CYS A 24 7.58 29.00 6.54
C CYS A 24 7.01 27.63 6.89
N ALA A 25 5.69 27.53 6.89
CA ALA A 25 5.06 26.23 6.82
C ALA A 25 5.56 25.63 5.49
N CYS A 26 6.49 24.69 5.57
CA CYS A 26 6.79 23.83 4.44
C CYS A 26 5.52 23.04 4.18
N PHE A 27 4.78 23.42 3.16
CA PHE A 27 3.64 22.66 2.72
C PHE A 27 4.15 21.42 1.99
N ALA A 28 3.67 20.25 2.40
CA ALA A 28 3.87 19.02 1.68
C ALA A 28 3.55 19.24 0.20
N ARG A 29 4.49 18.91 -0.68
CA ARG A 29 4.29 19.14 -2.11
C ARG A 29 4.05 17.81 -2.82
N ALA A 30 2.81 17.59 -3.21
CA ALA A 30 2.50 16.52 -4.15
C ALA A 30 2.95 16.90 -5.57
N VAL A 31 3.94 16.18 -6.10
CA VAL A 31 4.54 16.46 -7.41
C VAL A 31 4.04 15.43 -8.42
N PRO A 32 3.38 15.86 -9.53
CA PRO A 32 2.92 14.93 -10.56
C PRO A 32 4.12 14.35 -11.32
N PHE A 33 4.11 13.03 -11.56
CA PHE A 33 5.19 12.37 -12.33
C PHE A 33 4.68 11.57 -13.53
N ALA A 34 3.40 11.27 -13.61
CA ALA A 34 2.82 10.52 -14.70
C ALA A 34 1.43 11.03 -15.03
N ASP A 35 1.28 11.61 -16.21
CA ASP A 35 0.01 12.01 -16.81
C ASP A 35 -0.44 10.96 -17.85
N ASN A 36 -1.72 10.97 -18.22
CA ASN A 36 -2.29 10.08 -19.23
C ASN A 36 -2.17 8.58 -18.91
N GLY A 37 -2.16 8.22 -17.63
CA GLY A 37 -2.27 6.85 -17.20
C GLY A 37 -3.69 6.31 -17.30
N THR A 38 -3.83 5.00 -17.23
CA THR A 38 -5.14 4.36 -17.08
C THR A 38 -5.63 4.48 -15.64
N LEU A 39 -6.93 4.34 -15.41
CA LEU A 39 -7.45 4.19 -14.05
C LEU A 39 -6.66 3.12 -13.29
N LYS A 40 -6.37 3.37 -12.01
CA LYS A 40 -5.51 2.53 -11.17
C LYS A 40 -4.09 2.39 -11.75
N MET A 41 -3.45 3.52 -12.04
CA MET A 41 -2.03 3.58 -12.43
C MET A 41 -1.14 2.93 -11.38
N LEU A 42 -1.42 3.18 -10.12
CA LEU A 42 -0.89 2.47 -8.96
C LEU A 42 -1.90 1.40 -8.55
N TYR A 43 -1.45 0.43 -7.80
CA TYR A 43 -2.33 -0.55 -7.20
C TYR A 43 -2.33 -0.35 -5.68
N ASP A 44 -3.27 -0.94 -4.98
CA ASP A 44 -3.27 -0.89 -3.53
C ASP A 44 -2.15 -1.79 -2.93
N ASN A 45 -2.08 -1.85 -1.60
CA ASN A 45 -1.05 -2.57 -0.84
C ASN A 45 -0.95 -4.09 -1.12
N ARG A 46 -1.74 -4.63 -2.04
CA ARG A 46 -1.63 -6.03 -2.50
C ARG A 46 -0.52 -6.25 -3.53
N MET A 47 0.09 -5.20 -4.05
CA MET A 47 1.19 -5.26 -5.03
C MET A 47 2.18 -4.16 -4.73
N HIS A 48 3.31 -4.51 -4.16
CA HIS A 48 4.35 -3.54 -3.82
C HIS A 48 5.74 -4.20 -3.73
N PRO A 49 6.83 -3.39 -3.70
CA PRO A 49 6.85 -1.95 -3.81
C PRO A 49 6.58 -1.45 -5.24
N GLN A 50 5.93 -0.28 -5.34
CA GLN A 50 5.83 0.48 -6.59
C GLN A 50 6.76 1.70 -6.58
N ALA A 51 7.31 2.05 -5.42
CA ALA A 51 8.37 3.04 -5.26
C ALA A 51 9.44 2.51 -4.30
N LEU A 52 10.70 2.60 -4.73
CA LEU A 52 11.86 2.10 -4.02
C LEU A 52 12.88 3.23 -3.85
N GLU A 53 13.21 3.59 -2.61
CA GLU A 53 14.34 4.48 -2.32
C GLU A 53 15.64 3.66 -2.31
N HIS A 54 16.62 4.13 -3.05
CA HIS A 54 17.96 3.58 -3.06
C HIS A 54 18.98 4.63 -3.51
N ASP A 55 20.07 4.75 -2.78
CA ASP A 55 21.23 5.60 -3.10
C ASP A 55 20.85 7.05 -3.50
N GLY A 56 20.00 7.69 -2.68
CA GLY A 56 19.60 9.09 -2.87
C GLY A 56 18.60 9.34 -3.98
N SER A 57 17.94 8.30 -4.49
CA SER A 57 16.88 8.41 -5.49
C SER A 57 15.69 7.53 -5.15
N VAL A 58 14.49 7.94 -5.59
CA VAL A 58 13.28 7.10 -5.56
C VAL A 58 12.99 6.61 -6.97
N TYR A 59 12.96 5.31 -7.15
CA TYR A 59 12.63 4.63 -8.40
C TYR A 59 11.16 4.20 -8.37
N ILE A 60 10.37 4.68 -9.33
CA ILE A 60 8.92 4.49 -9.34
C ILE A 60 8.49 3.73 -10.58
N VAL A 61 7.65 2.73 -10.39
CA VAL A 61 7.02 1.97 -11.48
C VAL A 61 5.50 2.11 -11.43
N TRP A 62 4.84 2.20 -12.59
CA TRP A 62 3.39 2.34 -12.69
C TRP A 62 2.83 1.79 -13.99
N ARG A 63 1.51 1.65 -14.05
CA ARG A 63 0.78 1.36 -15.29
C ARG A 63 0.48 2.66 -16.02
N GLY A 64 1.23 2.92 -17.08
CA GLY A 64 1.03 4.09 -17.92
C GLY A 64 0.07 3.85 -19.08
N GLU A 65 0.30 4.55 -20.18
CA GLU A 65 -0.50 4.48 -21.40
C GLU A 65 -0.67 3.03 -21.86
N LYS A 66 -1.88 2.66 -22.26
CA LYS A 66 -2.28 1.31 -22.67
C LYS A 66 -2.11 0.22 -21.61
N GLY A 67 -1.87 0.59 -20.35
CA GLY A 67 -1.65 -0.32 -19.24
C GLY A 67 -0.25 -0.90 -19.14
N PHE A 68 0.68 -0.49 -20.00
CA PHE A 68 2.07 -0.98 -19.98
C PHE A 68 2.86 -0.45 -18.77
N PRO A 69 3.87 -1.20 -18.30
CA PRO A 69 4.72 -0.76 -17.20
C PRO A 69 5.68 0.34 -17.67
N TYR A 70 5.78 1.38 -16.86
CA TYR A 70 6.74 2.47 -16.98
C TYR A 70 7.61 2.54 -15.74
N ILE A 71 8.76 3.19 -15.87
CA ILE A 71 9.70 3.47 -14.79
C ILE A 71 10.25 4.88 -14.91
N ILE A 72 10.50 5.52 -13.77
CA ILE A 72 11.12 6.84 -13.62
C ILE A 72 11.95 6.86 -12.35
N SER A 73 12.94 7.73 -12.26
CA SER A 73 13.61 8.04 -11.00
C SER A 73 13.35 9.48 -10.59
N TYR A 74 13.35 9.72 -9.30
CA TYR A 74 13.29 11.02 -8.64
C TYR A 74 14.53 11.19 -7.78
N ASP A 75 15.34 12.17 -8.09
CA ASP A 75 16.56 12.49 -7.33
C ASP A 75 16.20 13.29 -6.08
N LEU A 76 16.65 12.80 -4.93
CA LEU A 76 16.26 13.34 -3.62
C LEU A 76 16.93 14.65 -3.26
N GLU A 77 18.07 14.99 -3.89
CA GLU A 77 18.79 16.23 -3.67
C GLU A 77 18.28 17.35 -4.58
N SER A 78 18.20 17.11 -5.88
CA SER A 78 17.72 18.09 -6.86
C SER A 78 16.19 18.22 -6.88
N ARG A 79 15.47 17.22 -6.37
CA ARG A 79 14.00 17.11 -6.42
C ARG A 79 13.45 17.12 -7.86
N GLU A 80 14.20 16.49 -8.77
CA GLU A 80 13.84 16.41 -10.18
C GLU A 80 13.59 14.96 -10.63
N PHE A 81 12.61 14.79 -11.51
CA PHE A 81 12.34 13.51 -12.16
C PHE A 81 13.21 13.32 -13.39
N SER A 82 13.66 12.09 -13.60
CA SER A 82 14.25 11.67 -14.87
C SER A 82 13.16 11.61 -15.96
N ARG A 83 13.56 11.28 -17.19
CA ARG A 83 12.60 11.01 -18.25
C ARG A 83 11.97 9.62 -18.06
N PRO A 84 10.61 9.49 -18.12
CA PRO A 84 9.97 8.18 -18.00
C PRO A 84 10.33 7.25 -19.16
N SER A 85 10.48 5.97 -18.87
CA SER A 85 10.77 4.91 -19.83
C SER A 85 9.70 3.83 -19.81
N MET A 86 9.17 3.43 -20.97
CA MET A 86 8.24 2.32 -21.10
C MET A 86 9.01 1.01 -21.21
N LEU A 87 8.78 0.08 -20.31
CA LEU A 87 9.56 -1.14 -20.16
C LEU A 87 9.22 -2.28 -21.15
N LEU A 88 8.13 -2.13 -21.92
CA LEU A 88 7.74 -3.10 -22.96
C LEU A 88 7.74 -2.50 -24.36
N ALA A 89 8.42 -1.38 -24.59
CA ALA A 89 8.52 -0.74 -25.90
C ALA A 89 9.16 -1.71 -26.93
N GLY A 90 8.47 -1.93 -28.04
CA GLY A 90 8.92 -2.89 -29.08
C GLY A 90 8.61 -4.36 -28.77
N MET A 91 7.97 -4.66 -27.65
CA MET A 91 7.50 -6.00 -27.29
C MET A 91 5.98 -6.15 -27.41
N GLU A 92 5.26 -5.14 -27.85
CA GLU A 92 3.80 -5.09 -27.90
C GLU A 92 3.17 -6.23 -28.72
N GLU A 93 3.89 -6.72 -29.74
CA GLU A 93 3.46 -7.88 -30.52
C GLU A 93 3.67 -9.21 -29.79
N LYS A 94 4.57 -9.25 -28.79
CA LYS A 94 4.91 -10.45 -28.03
C LYS A 94 4.06 -10.60 -26.76
N VAL A 95 3.42 -9.53 -26.33
CA VAL A 95 2.54 -9.51 -25.15
C VAL A 95 1.09 -9.26 -25.57
N ASP A 96 0.14 -9.80 -24.84
CA ASP A 96 -1.27 -9.49 -25.11
C ASP A 96 -1.61 -8.08 -24.61
N ALA A 97 -1.37 -7.09 -25.48
CA ALA A 97 -1.61 -5.67 -25.20
C ALA A 97 -3.06 -5.39 -24.75
N ARG A 98 -4.03 -6.17 -25.25
CA ARG A 98 -5.45 -6.04 -24.81
C ARG A 98 -5.62 -6.45 -23.37
N LYS A 99 -4.89 -7.47 -22.92
CA LYS A 99 -4.90 -7.93 -21.53
C LYS A 99 -4.27 -6.88 -20.62
N TYR A 100 -3.12 -6.32 -20.97
CA TYR A 100 -2.50 -5.23 -20.22
C TYR A 100 -3.42 -4.03 -20.06
N LYS A 101 -4.12 -3.63 -21.10
CA LYS A 101 -5.04 -2.48 -21.06
C LYS A 101 -6.24 -2.72 -20.14
N LYS A 102 -6.77 -3.93 -20.12
CA LYS A 102 -8.03 -4.27 -19.42
C LYS A 102 -7.80 -4.71 -17.97
N ASP A 103 -6.68 -5.37 -17.70
CA ASP A 103 -6.44 -5.99 -16.40
C ASP A 103 -5.61 -5.06 -15.49
N HIS A 104 -6.29 -4.42 -14.55
CA HIS A 104 -5.65 -3.52 -13.59
C HIS A 104 -4.69 -4.25 -12.60
N HIS A 105 -4.77 -5.59 -12.52
CA HIS A 105 -3.82 -6.38 -11.71
C HIS A 105 -2.43 -6.49 -12.35
N PHE A 106 -2.21 -5.96 -13.54
CA PHE A 106 -0.92 -5.99 -14.23
C PHE A 106 0.03 -4.88 -13.80
N SER A 107 -0.26 -4.22 -12.67
CA SER A 107 0.64 -3.20 -12.11
C SER A 107 2.03 -3.78 -11.85
N PRO A 108 3.09 -3.04 -12.19
CA PRO A 108 4.46 -3.48 -11.95
C PRO A 108 4.83 -3.36 -10.47
N VAL A 109 5.82 -4.15 -10.05
CA VAL A 109 6.58 -4.01 -8.80
C VAL A 109 8.07 -3.94 -9.11
N ILE A 110 8.84 -3.29 -8.23
CA ILE A 110 10.27 -3.03 -8.41
C ILE A 110 11.05 -3.48 -7.17
N TRP A 111 12.24 -4.01 -7.38
CA TRP A 111 13.22 -4.23 -6.31
C TRP A 111 14.64 -4.10 -6.84
N ILE A 112 15.61 -4.09 -5.96
CA ILE A 112 17.03 -4.12 -6.28
C ILE A 112 17.64 -5.34 -5.61
N ASP A 113 18.50 -6.05 -6.32
CA ASP A 113 19.20 -7.21 -5.79
C ASP A 113 20.46 -6.82 -5.01
N SER A 114 21.09 -7.78 -4.35
CA SER A 114 22.30 -7.56 -3.55
C SER A 114 23.53 -7.13 -4.36
N GLU A 115 23.53 -7.35 -5.67
CA GLU A 115 24.54 -6.87 -6.60
C GLU A 115 24.23 -5.46 -7.13
N GLY A 116 23.07 -4.86 -6.78
CA GLY A 116 22.67 -3.52 -7.16
C GLY A 116 22.03 -3.40 -8.54
N TYR A 117 21.47 -4.49 -9.09
CA TYR A 117 20.69 -4.46 -10.31
C TYR A 117 19.20 -4.30 -9.99
N PHE A 118 18.54 -3.46 -10.75
CA PHE A 118 17.09 -3.27 -10.63
C PHE A 118 16.34 -4.38 -11.33
N HIS A 119 15.29 -4.84 -10.70
CA HIS A 119 14.35 -5.80 -11.24
C HIS A 119 12.95 -5.19 -11.31
N VAL A 120 12.20 -5.51 -12.35
CA VAL A 120 10.79 -5.16 -12.50
C VAL A 120 10.00 -6.39 -12.90
N LEU A 121 8.91 -6.66 -12.18
CA LEU A 121 7.97 -7.73 -12.51
C LEU A 121 6.60 -7.11 -12.81
N SER A 122 6.01 -7.44 -13.95
CA SER A 122 4.70 -6.91 -14.37
C SER A 122 3.85 -7.96 -15.06
N GLY A 123 2.54 -7.68 -15.17
CA GLY A 123 1.62 -8.58 -15.86
C GLY A 123 1.24 -9.81 -15.05
N CYS A 124 1.33 -9.75 -13.73
CA CYS A 124 1.09 -10.86 -12.81
C CYS A 124 -0.38 -10.97 -12.39
N HIS A 125 -1.18 -11.66 -13.18
CA HIS A 125 -2.53 -12.10 -12.80
C HIS A 125 -2.80 -13.49 -13.38
N ARG A 126 -2.57 -14.54 -12.58
CA ARG A 126 -2.61 -15.96 -12.98
C ARG A 126 -1.59 -16.31 -14.06
N THR A 127 -0.56 -15.52 -14.21
CA THR A 127 0.50 -15.68 -15.22
C THR A 127 1.86 -15.56 -14.55
N PRO A 128 2.93 -16.02 -15.17
CA PRO A 128 4.28 -15.83 -14.63
C PRO A 128 4.73 -14.36 -14.61
N GLY A 129 4.03 -13.49 -15.34
CA GLY A 129 4.46 -12.11 -15.55
C GLY A 129 5.65 -11.99 -16.52
N THR A 130 6.11 -10.76 -16.68
CA THR A 130 7.34 -10.40 -17.37
C THR A 130 8.34 -9.88 -16.35
N HIS A 131 9.44 -10.59 -16.16
CA HIS A 131 10.52 -10.22 -15.26
C HIS A 131 11.66 -9.59 -16.08
N LEU A 132 12.04 -8.37 -15.74
CA LEU A 132 13.12 -7.61 -16.37
C LEU A 132 14.21 -7.31 -15.33
N ILE A 133 15.48 -7.33 -15.75
CA ILE A 133 16.66 -7.03 -14.95
C ILE A 133 17.45 -5.94 -15.65
N SER A 134 17.85 -4.88 -14.94
CA SER A 134 18.69 -3.82 -15.49
C SER A 134 20.06 -4.35 -15.91
N LYS A 135 20.61 -3.85 -17.03
CA LYS A 135 21.95 -4.28 -17.54
C LYS A 135 23.10 -3.59 -16.82
N GLN A 136 22.83 -2.50 -16.14
CA GLN A 136 23.84 -1.68 -15.48
C GLN A 136 23.54 -1.56 -13.99
N PHE A 137 24.57 -1.71 -13.18
CA PHE A 137 24.55 -1.47 -11.77
C PHE A 137 24.00 -0.07 -11.44
N GLY A 138 23.08 0.02 -10.48
CA GLY A 138 22.52 1.28 -9.98
C GLY A 138 21.76 2.11 -11.02
N SER A 139 21.39 1.56 -12.18
CA SER A 139 20.79 2.34 -13.27
C SER A 139 19.59 1.66 -13.87
N ILE A 140 18.50 2.42 -14.00
CA ILE A 140 17.29 1.99 -14.72
C ILE A 140 17.40 2.21 -16.24
N GLY A 141 18.47 2.85 -16.72
CA GLY A 141 18.65 3.20 -18.13
C GLY A 141 17.57 4.14 -18.66
N SER A 142 17.50 4.27 -19.99
CA SER A 142 16.57 5.20 -20.66
C SER A 142 15.61 4.52 -21.64
N SER A 143 15.71 3.23 -21.83
CA SER A 143 14.89 2.45 -22.78
C SER A 143 14.86 0.97 -22.40
N LEU A 144 14.00 0.19 -23.05
CA LEU A 144 13.95 -1.27 -22.89
C LEU A 144 15.29 -1.96 -23.20
N ASP A 145 16.09 -1.41 -24.12
CA ASP A 145 17.41 -1.98 -24.43
C ASP A 145 18.38 -1.98 -23.23
N SER A 146 18.05 -1.22 -22.19
CA SER A 146 18.79 -1.22 -20.91
C SER A 146 18.42 -2.39 -20.01
N TRP A 147 17.54 -3.28 -20.41
CA TRP A 147 17.01 -4.38 -19.62
C TRP A 147 17.20 -5.73 -20.30
N ASP A 148 17.47 -6.75 -19.51
CA ASP A 148 17.46 -8.16 -19.90
C ASP A 148 16.20 -8.85 -19.37
N THR A 149 15.80 -9.94 -19.99
CA THR A 149 14.73 -10.79 -19.47
C THR A 149 15.28 -11.67 -18.35
N GLY A 150 14.70 -11.55 -17.16
CA GLY A 150 15.01 -12.38 -16.01
C GLY A 150 14.40 -13.77 -16.08
N ALA A 151 14.80 -14.64 -15.14
CA ALA A 151 14.23 -15.97 -15.00
C ALA A 151 12.74 -15.90 -14.59
N GLN A 152 11.98 -16.91 -14.99
CA GLN A 152 10.60 -17.08 -14.53
C GLN A 152 10.59 -17.44 -13.05
N ILE A 153 9.91 -16.63 -12.24
CA ILE A 153 9.85 -16.82 -10.77
C ILE A 153 8.92 -17.99 -10.42
N ALA A 154 7.72 -18.00 -10.99
CA ALA A 154 6.72 -19.05 -10.78
C ALA A 154 5.79 -19.17 -12.00
N PRO A 155 5.10 -20.31 -12.20
CA PRO A 155 4.20 -20.50 -13.35
C PRO A 155 2.96 -19.61 -13.32
N GLY A 156 2.51 -19.21 -12.12
CA GLY A 156 1.38 -18.31 -11.94
C GLY A 156 1.60 -17.44 -10.72
N ILE A 157 1.46 -16.12 -10.89
CA ILE A 157 1.62 -15.12 -9.86
C ILE A 157 0.42 -14.17 -9.92
N SER A 158 -0.14 -13.84 -8.77
CA SER A 158 -1.09 -12.75 -8.58
C SER A 158 -0.73 -12.00 -7.31
N TYR A 159 -0.81 -10.69 -7.34
CA TYR A 159 -0.52 -9.79 -6.21
C TYR A 159 0.88 -9.98 -5.60
N PRO A 160 1.96 -9.85 -6.38
CA PRO A 160 3.31 -9.98 -5.85
C PRO A 160 3.66 -8.85 -4.89
N THR A 161 4.28 -9.21 -3.76
CA THR A 161 5.02 -8.29 -2.89
C THR A 161 6.44 -8.80 -2.72
N ILE A 162 7.43 -7.91 -2.80
CA ILE A 162 8.84 -8.29 -2.85
C ILE A 162 9.64 -7.49 -1.84
N PHE A 163 10.61 -8.16 -1.18
CA PHE A 163 11.47 -7.57 -0.17
C PHE A 163 12.86 -8.20 -0.23
N SER A 164 13.86 -7.40 0.09
CA SER A 164 15.15 -7.92 0.55
C SER A 164 14.99 -8.40 1.99
N ILE A 165 15.53 -9.58 2.27
CA ILE A 165 15.47 -10.22 3.59
C ILE A 165 16.88 -10.56 4.09
N HIS A 166 16.97 -11.20 5.24
CA HIS A 166 18.24 -11.60 5.84
C HIS A 166 19.16 -12.38 4.87
N ASP A 167 20.47 -12.24 5.01
CA ASP A 167 21.52 -12.91 4.22
C ASP A 167 21.52 -12.52 2.72
N ASP A 168 21.26 -11.25 2.39
CA ASP A 168 21.26 -10.73 1.01
C ASP A 168 20.36 -11.53 0.06
N LYS A 169 19.22 -11.98 0.55
CA LYS A 169 18.22 -12.72 -0.21
C LYS A 169 17.01 -11.84 -0.54
N GLU A 170 16.33 -12.16 -1.61
CA GLU A 170 15.06 -11.55 -1.95
C GLU A 170 13.93 -12.57 -1.77
N LEU A 171 12.81 -12.07 -1.26
CA LEU A 171 11.57 -12.83 -1.08
C LEU A 171 10.46 -12.22 -1.92
N ILE A 172 9.75 -13.05 -2.67
CA ILE A 172 8.46 -12.71 -3.26
C ILE A 172 7.35 -13.48 -2.55
N TYR A 173 6.32 -12.76 -2.06
CA TYR A 173 5.08 -13.32 -1.54
C TYR A 173 3.97 -13.08 -2.54
N TYR A 174 3.13 -14.07 -2.84
CA TYR A 174 2.13 -13.97 -3.90
C TYR A 174 1.04 -15.02 -3.79
N ARG A 175 -0.10 -14.80 -4.47
CA ARG A 175 -1.12 -15.82 -4.72
C ARG A 175 -0.78 -16.58 -6.00
N THR A 176 -0.90 -17.91 -5.95
CA THR A 176 -0.44 -18.81 -7.04
C THR A 176 -1.33 -18.79 -8.29
N GLY A 177 -2.54 -18.28 -8.20
CA GLY A 177 -3.49 -18.32 -9.33
C GLY A 177 -4.70 -17.43 -9.15
N GLY A 178 -5.89 -17.99 -9.36
CA GLY A 178 -7.19 -17.34 -9.27
C GLY A 178 -7.65 -17.06 -7.84
N HIS A 179 -8.94 -16.73 -7.68
CA HIS A 179 -9.50 -16.28 -6.40
C HIS A 179 -9.27 -17.28 -5.27
N THR A 180 -9.59 -18.55 -5.47
CA THR A 180 -9.49 -19.62 -4.46
C THR A 180 -8.09 -20.26 -4.40
N SER A 181 -7.08 -19.71 -5.10
CA SER A 181 -5.74 -20.28 -5.09
C SER A 181 -4.96 -19.92 -3.83
N SER A 182 -4.01 -20.79 -3.49
CA SER A 182 -3.14 -20.66 -2.33
C SER A 182 -2.27 -19.40 -2.39
N TRP A 183 -1.87 -18.90 -1.22
CA TRP A 183 -0.79 -17.93 -1.05
C TRP A 183 0.48 -18.61 -0.56
N THR A 184 1.60 -18.18 -1.14
CA THR A 184 2.91 -18.77 -0.89
C THR A 184 4.02 -17.74 -1.10
N TYR A 185 5.27 -18.14 -0.90
CA TYR A 185 6.42 -17.30 -1.18
C TYR A 185 7.51 -18.08 -1.90
N ARG A 186 8.44 -17.35 -2.48
CA ARG A 186 9.71 -17.88 -2.98
C ARG A 186 10.85 -16.98 -2.54
N ILE A 187 12.02 -17.58 -2.39
CA ILE A 187 13.25 -16.90 -2.00
C ILE A 187 14.30 -17.19 -3.05
N THR A 188 15.10 -16.20 -3.38
CA THR A 188 16.32 -16.32 -4.17
C THR A 188 17.52 -15.88 -3.34
N ASP A 189 18.67 -16.55 -3.54
CA ASP A 189 19.98 -16.22 -2.98
C ASP A 189 21.05 -16.10 -4.08
N ASP A 190 20.60 -15.96 -5.33
CA ASP A 190 21.45 -15.87 -6.51
C ASP A 190 21.02 -14.74 -7.46
N ASN A 191 20.46 -13.66 -6.90
CA ASN A 191 20.02 -12.45 -7.61
C ASN A 191 18.96 -12.77 -8.67
N GLY A 192 17.95 -13.54 -8.30
CA GLY A 192 16.78 -13.83 -9.12
C GLY A 192 16.99 -14.84 -10.24
N LYS A 193 18.14 -15.56 -10.29
CA LYS A 193 18.40 -16.61 -11.29
C LYS A 193 17.61 -17.89 -10.99
N THR A 194 17.50 -18.24 -9.71
CA THR A 194 16.69 -19.37 -9.25
C THR A 194 15.82 -18.96 -8.05
N TRP A 195 14.65 -19.59 -7.93
CA TRP A 195 13.68 -19.29 -6.89
C TRP A 195 13.19 -20.57 -6.22
N THR A 196 13.32 -20.64 -4.91
CA THR A 196 12.89 -21.77 -4.08
C THR A 196 11.73 -21.37 -3.19
N GLY A 197 10.81 -22.27 -2.93
CA GLY A 197 9.65 -22.03 -2.05
C GLY A 197 9.59 -23.01 -0.90
N PRO A 198 8.68 -22.81 0.05
CA PRO A 198 8.43 -23.77 1.12
C PRO A 198 7.85 -25.08 0.54
N SER A 199 7.94 -26.15 1.29
CA SER A 199 7.39 -27.46 0.91
C SER A 199 5.86 -27.48 0.82
N ARG A 200 5.20 -26.50 1.43
CA ARG A 200 3.74 -26.29 1.44
C ARG A 200 3.44 -24.81 1.36
N ASP A 201 2.33 -24.47 0.71
CA ASP A 201 1.83 -23.11 0.69
C ASP A 201 1.45 -22.62 2.10
N VAL A 202 1.41 -21.32 2.30
CA VAL A 202 1.12 -20.70 3.59
C VAL A 202 -0.36 -20.80 3.93
N THR A 203 -1.22 -20.37 3.02
CA THR A 203 -2.67 -20.42 3.20
C THR A 203 -3.34 -20.97 1.95
N ASP A 204 -4.44 -21.69 2.16
CA ASP A 204 -5.36 -22.15 1.13
C ASP A 204 -6.76 -22.21 1.75
N MET A 205 -7.56 -21.19 1.53
CA MET A 205 -8.88 -21.08 2.17
C MET A 205 -9.87 -22.10 1.64
N ASP A 206 -9.61 -22.66 0.45
CA ASP A 206 -10.45 -23.65 -0.21
C ASP A 206 -9.70 -24.95 -0.55
N ILE A 207 -8.85 -25.41 0.37
CA ILE A 207 -7.93 -26.55 0.18
C ILE A 207 -8.59 -27.82 -0.39
N ASN A 208 -9.89 -27.95 -0.24
CA ASN A 208 -10.65 -29.11 -0.73
C ASN A 208 -11.55 -28.78 -1.93
N GLY A 209 -11.54 -27.56 -2.44
CA GLY A 209 -12.42 -27.09 -3.51
C GLY A 209 -13.91 -27.14 -3.15
N ARG A 210 -14.25 -26.89 -1.88
CA ARG A 210 -15.60 -27.05 -1.35
C ARG A 210 -16.24 -25.80 -0.81
N THR A 211 -15.42 -24.80 -0.49
CA THR A 211 -15.88 -23.64 0.26
C THR A 211 -15.98 -22.40 -0.60
N GLU A 212 -15.29 -22.37 -1.75
CA GLU A 212 -15.13 -21.19 -2.60
C GLU A 212 -14.57 -19.96 -1.87
N TRP A 213 -14.02 -20.17 -0.67
CA TRP A 213 -13.36 -19.13 0.09
C TRP A 213 -12.00 -18.77 -0.48
N SER A 214 -11.68 -17.50 -0.42
CA SER A 214 -10.35 -16.99 -0.76
C SER A 214 -9.84 -16.02 0.30
N SER A 215 -8.65 -15.50 0.10
CA SER A 215 -8.12 -14.43 0.94
C SER A 215 -7.41 -13.37 0.12
N TYR A 216 -7.34 -12.16 0.67
CA TYR A 216 -6.49 -11.09 0.20
C TYR A 216 -5.56 -10.70 1.32
N GLN A 217 -4.27 -10.59 1.00
CA GLN A 217 -3.20 -10.55 1.98
C GLN A 217 -2.27 -9.37 1.73
N THR A 218 -1.71 -8.85 2.82
CA THR A 218 -0.58 -7.91 2.84
C THR A 218 0.52 -8.47 3.70
N THR A 219 1.74 -8.05 3.42
CA THR A 219 2.92 -8.55 4.11
C THR A 219 3.86 -7.41 4.49
N LEU A 220 4.60 -7.62 5.58
CA LEU A 220 5.67 -6.74 6.02
C LEU A 220 6.79 -7.60 6.62
N PRO A 221 8.04 -7.49 6.18
CA PRO A 221 9.15 -8.17 6.83
C PRO A 221 9.47 -7.54 8.19
N SER A 222 9.97 -8.35 9.13
CA SER A 222 10.57 -7.82 10.34
C SER A 222 11.86 -7.06 10.00
N ARG A 223 12.23 -6.10 10.86
CA ARG A 223 13.42 -5.25 10.64
C ARG A 223 14.71 -6.04 10.41
N ASP A 224 14.83 -7.25 10.99
CA ASP A 224 15.98 -8.13 10.81
C ASP A 224 15.83 -9.08 9.60
N GLY A 225 14.75 -8.97 8.84
CA GLY A 225 14.47 -9.81 7.67
C GLY A 225 14.24 -11.29 7.95
N ARG A 226 14.15 -11.68 9.22
CA ARG A 226 13.97 -13.09 9.62
C ARG A 226 12.53 -13.55 9.52
N PHE A 227 11.60 -12.66 9.84
CA PHE A 227 10.17 -12.99 9.86
C PHE A 227 9.42 -12.22 8.78
N LEU A 228 8.41 -12.85 8.22
CA LEU A 228 7.41 -12.18 7.40
C LEU A 228 6.08 -12.15 8.17
N HIS A 229 5.58 -10.95 8.42
CA HIS A 229 4.26 -10.71 9.00
C HIS A 229 3.24 -10.70 7.88
N VAL A 230 2.14 -11.45 8.04
CA VAL A 230 1.07 -11.56 7.05
C VAL A 230 -0.25 -11.23 7.70
N ALA A 231 -0.93 -10.19 7.21
CA ALA A 231 -2.30 -9.88 7.58
C ALA A 231 -3.23 -10.18 6.41
N PHE A 232 -4.41 -10.70 6.69
CA PHE A 232 -5.35 -11.05 5.64
C PHE A 232 -6.81 -10.92 6.06
N ILE A 233 -7.65 -10.82 5.05
CA ILE A 233 -9.10 -10.82 5.11
C ILE A 233 -9.62 -11.95 4.24
N THR A 234 -10.75 -12.56 4.62
CA THR A 234 -11.31 -13.68 3.87
C THR A 234 -12.44 -13.21 2.97
N TYR A 235 -12.55 -13.83 1.82
CA TYR A 235 -13.52 -13.51 0.78
C TYR A 235 -14.31 -14.74 0.40
N ASP A 236 -15.63 -14.62 0.53
CA ASP A 236 -16.57 -15.66 0.08
C ASP A 236 -16.90 -15.41 -1.39
N ASP A 237 -16.38 -16.25 -2.28
CA ASP A 237 -16.57 -16.13 -3.72
C ASP A 237 -17.90 -16.73 -4.20
N ASN A 238 -18.71 -17.21 -3.27
CA ASN A 238 -20.06 -17.72 -3.53
C ASN A 238 -21.04 -16.56 -3.79
N LYS A 239 -21.02 -16.08 -5.02
CA LYS A 239 -21.74 -14.89 -5.47
C LYS A 239 -23.15 -15.22 -5.95
N SER A 240 -24.08 -14.28 -5.71
CA SER A 240 -25.36 -14.28 -6.39
C SER A 240 -25.25 -13.70 -7.81
N ASP A 241 -26.30 -13.84 -8.60
CA ASP A 241 -26.42 -13.19 -9.91
C ASP A 241 -26.58 -11.66 -9.79
N ASP A 242 -26.88 -11.13 -8.60
CA ASP A 242 -26.88 -9.71 -8.32
C ASP A 242 -25.43 -9.18 -8.25
N PRO A 243 -25.04 -8.24 -9.10
CA PRO A 243 -23.66 -7.74 -9.13
C PRO A 243 -23.30 -6.88 -7.93
N THR A 244 -24.25 -6.41 -7.13
CA THR A 244 -24.04 -5.47 -6.04
C THR A 244 -24.20 -6.11 -4.67
N ARG A 245 -25.15 -7.01 -4.52
CA ARG A 245 -25.52 -7.61 -3.24
C ARG A 245 -25.76 -9.09 -3.36
N PHE A 246 -25.51 -9.80 -2.28
CA PHE A 246 -25.96 -11.18 -2.13
C PHE A 246 -26.28 -11.48 -0.66
N TYR A 247 -27.15 -12.49 -0.46
CA TYR A 247 -27.42 -13.00 0.86
C TYR A 247 -26.30 -13.96 1.28
N ASN A 248 -25.58 -13.59 2.35
CA ASN A 248 -24.54 -14.43 2.91
C ASN A 248 -25.11 -15.29 4.05
N PRO A 249 -25.29 -16.60 3.86
CA PRO A 249 -25.90 -17.48 4.84
C PRO A 249 -25.08 -17.63 6.13
N ARG A 250 -23.77 -17.35 6.08
CA ARG A 250 -22.90 -17.37 7.26
C ARG A 250 -23.29 -16.31 8.29
N TYR A 251 -23.76 -15.17 7.82
CA TYR A 251 -24.09 -14.03 8.67
C TYR A 251 -25.58 -13.76 8.75
N ASP A 252 -26.41 -14.52 8.03
CA ASP A 252 -27.86 -14.30 7.94
C ASP A 252 -28.19 -12.84 7.53
N GLN A 253 -27.44 -12.30 6.53
CA GLN A 253 -27.44 -10.90 6.17
C GLN A 253 -27.21 -10.70 4.68
N GLU A 254 -27.87 -9.69 4.10
CA GLU A 254 -27.47 -9.17 2.79
C GLU A 254 -26.17 -8.36 2.94
N VAL A 255 -25.21 -8.62 2.07
CA VAL A 255 -23.90 -8.01 2.05
C VAL A 255 -23.54 -7.55 0.66
N GLU A 256 -22.56 -6.70 0.54
CA GLU A 256 -22.02 -6.25 -0.72
C GLU A 256 -21.11 -7.32 -1.33
N ASN A 257 -21.19 -7.49 -2.65
CA ASN A 257 -20.61 -8.62 -3.37
C ASN A 257 -19.06 -8.68 -3.35
N GLU A 258 -18.39 -7.55 -3.13
CA GLU A 258 -16.92 -7.48 -3.12
C GLU A 258 -16.33 -7.41 -1.70
N TRP A 259 -17.16 -7.54 -0.67
CA TRP A 259 -16.69 -7.48 0.71
C TRP A 259 -15.86 -8.70 1.09
N LYS A 260 -14.81 -8.44 1.86
CA LYS A 260 -13.99 -9.42 2.55
C LYS A 260 -14.14 -9.19 4.04
N TYR A 261 -14.05 -10.27 4.81
CA TYR A 261 -14.47 -10.30 6.22
C TYR A 261 -13.31 -10.61 7.13
N ASN A 262 -13.45 -10.18 8.37
CA ASN A 262 -12.54 -10.46 9.46
C ASN A 262 -11.14 -9.90 9.23
N LEU A 263 -10.35 -9.85 10.27
CA LEU A 263 -8.93 -9.56 10.22
C LEU A 263 -8.20 -10.75 10.83
N TYR A 264 -7.24 -11.29 10.10
CA TYR A 264 -6.41 -12.41 10.51
C TYR A 264 -4.96 -12.04 10.45
N TYR A 265 -4.14 -12.76 11.21
CA TYR A 265 -2.71 -12.56 11.22
C TYR A 265 -1.97 -13.87 11.44
N VAL A 266 -0.85 -14.01 10.74
CA VAL A 266 0.18 -15.03 10.96
C VAL A 266 1.57 -14.43 10.78
N LYS A 267 2.57 -15.10 11.34
CA LYS A 267 3.99 -14.77 11.19
C LYS A 267 4.74 -15.99 10.68
N ILE A 268 5.59 -15.79 9.69
CA ILE A 268 6.40 -16.83 9.05
C ILE A 268 7.85 -16.65 9.49
N ASP A 269 8.46 -17.68 10.10
CA ASP A 269 9.92 -17.75 10.25
C ASP A 269 10.50 -18.21 8.91
N LEU A 270 11.20 -17.32 8.21
CA LEU A 270 11.72 -17.57 6.86
C LEU A 270 12.89 -18.55 6.84
N GLN A 271 13.56 -18.76 7.97
CA GLN A 271 14.66 -19.71 8.10
C GLN A 271 14.13 -21.12 8.41
N ALA A 272 13.19 -21.22 9.32
CA ALA A 272 12.60 -22.50 9.73
C ALA A 272 11.46 -22.95 8.82
N HIS A 273 10.90 -22.04 8.01
CA HIS A 273 9.66 -22.21 7.26
C HIS A 273 8.46 -22.58 8.14
N ASP A 274 8.47 -22.13 9.39
CA ASP A 274 7.38 -22.35 10.35
C ASP A 274 6.44 -21.14 10.36
N VAL A 275 5.13 -21.42 10.42
CA VAL A 275 4.09 -20.40 10.46
C VAL A 275 3.43 -20.43 11.83
N THR A 276 3.38 -19.30 12.50
CA THR A 276 2.74 -19.16 13.81
C THR A 276 1.61 -18.13 13.77
N ASN A 277 0.62 -18.30 14.63
CA ASN A 277 -0.36 -17.24 14.91
C ASN A 277 0.25 -16.15 15.81
N PHE A 278 -0.55 -15.14 16.19
CA PHE A 278 -0.10 -14.06 17.06
C PHE A 278 0.41 -14.55 18.43
N ASP A 279 -0.21 -15.57 19.00
CA ASP A 279 0.14 -16.11 20.32
C ASP A 279 1.34 -17.06 20.27
N GLY A 280 1.97 -17.24 19.08
CA GLY A 280 3.15 -18.10 18.87
C GLY A 280 2.82 -19.58 18.70
N GLU A 281 1.55 -19.95 18.54
CA GLU A 281 1.17 -21.33 18.25
C GLU A 281 1.52 -21.67 16.80
N SER A 282 2.25 -22.78 16.59
CA SER A 282 2.59 -23.26 15.25
C SER A 282 1.34 -23.74 14.50
N MET A 283 1.24 -23.33 13.25
CA MET A 283 0.08 -23.58 12.39
C MET A 283 0.37 -24.72 11.42
N LYS A 284 -0.65 -25.53 11.13
CA LYS A 284 -0.55 -26.53 10.08
C LYS A 284 -0.77 -25.87 8.72
N THR A 285 0.26 -25.85 7.88
CA THR A 285 0.19 -25.31 6.53
C THR A 285 -0.26 -26.34 5.48
N PRO A 286 -0.99 -25.93 4.43
CA PRO A 286 -1.60 -24.62 4.30
C PRO A 286 -2.72 -24.41 5.32
N ILE A 287 -2.86 -23.17 5.78
CA ILE A 287 -3.93 -22.77 6.69
C ILE A 287 -5.22 -22.63 5.90
N ASP A 288 -6.25 -23.37 6.26
CA ASP A 288 -7.59 -23.29 5.71
C ASP A 288 -8.48 -22.30 6.48
N ILE A 289 -9.70 -22.07 5.98
CA ILE A 289 -10.64 -21.12 6.59
C ILE A 289 -11.02 -21.51 8.02
N ASP A 290 -11.19 -22.81 8.31
CA ASP A 290 -11.58 -23.26 9.66
C ASP A 290 -10.45 -23.03 10.68
N GLN A 291 -9.22 -23.29 10.27
CA GLN A 291 -8.04 -23.03 11.11
C GLN A 291 -7.79 -21.54 11.28
N ALA A 292 -7.98 -20.73 10.22
CA ALA A 292 -7.88 -19.29 10.27
C ALA A 292 -8.88 -18.69 11.27
N ASP A 293 -10.14 -19.09 11.19
CA ASP A 293 -11.20 -18.65 12.11
C ASP A 293 -10.93 -19.03 13.56
N ALA A 294 -10.44 -20.24 13.79
CA ALA A 294 -10.24 -20.76 15.14
C ALA A 294 -9.00 -20.17 15.83
N LYS A 295 -7.93 -19.83 15.08
CA LYS A 295 -6.61 -19.57 15.67
C LYS A 295 -5.90 -18.31 15.22
N CYS A 296 -6.24 -17.76 14.06
CA CYS A 296 -5.51 -16.62 13.47
C CYS A 296 -6.30 -15.33 13.53
N ARG A 297 -7.57 -15.37 13.94
CA ARG A 297 -8.48 -14.23 13.87
C ARG A 297 -8.17 -13.19 14.94
N ILE A 298 -7.83 -11.97 14.49
CA ILE A 298 -7.55 -10.78 15.28
C ILE A 298 -8.85 -10.04 15.60
N TRP A 299 -9.72 -9.92 14.60
CA TRP A 299 -10.99 -9.20 14.72
C TRP A 299 -12.10 -9.92 13.98
N ASP A 300 -13.17 -10.26 14.67
CA ASP A 300 -14.42 -10.75 14.11
C ASP A 300 -15.27 -9.57 13.68
N THR A 301 -15.25 -9.24 12.40
CA THR A 301 -16.04 -8.14 11.85
C THR A 301 -17.49 -8.52 11.59
N LYS A 302 -17.83 -9.79 11.77
CA LYS A 302 -19.13 -10.38 11.43
C LYS A 302 -19.48 -10.16 9.97
N TRP A 303 -20.62 -9.56 9.67
CA TRP A 303 -21.08 -9.29 8.31
C TRP A 303 -20.46 -8.03 7.68
N ARG A 304 -19.77 -7.18 8.48
CA ARG A 304 -19.15 -5.98 7.97
C ARG A 304 -17.89 -6.33 7.16
N GLY A 305 -17.75 -5.72 6.01
CA GLY A 305 -16.71 -6.07 5.05
C GLY A 305 -15.84 -4.91 4.61
N ALA A 306 -14.78 -5.27 3.93
CA ALA A 306 -13.79 -4.37 3.35
C ALA A 306 -13.46 -4.78 1.91
N GLY A 307 -12.99 -3.85 1.09
CA GLY A 307 -12.50 -4.14 -0.25
C GLY A 307 -11.02 -4.49 -0.28
N VAL A 308 -10.22 -3.74 0.48
CA VAL A 308 -8.76 -3.87 0.54
C VAL A 308 -8.32 -4.55 1.84
N PRO A 309 -7.25 -5.35 1.82
CA PRO A 309 -6.67 -5.89 3.04
C PRO A 309 -6.02 -4.79 3.88
N PRO A 310 -5.80 -5.02 5.19
CA PRO A 310 -5.21 -4.03 6.07
C PRO A 310 -3.74 -3.75 5.72
N THR A 311 -3.24 -2.57 6.08
CA THR A 311 -1.80 -2.33 6.15
C THR A 311 -1.26 -2.77 7.51
N ILE A 312 0.02 -3.15 7.55
CA ILE A 312 0.72 -3.61 8.74
C ILE A 312 1.75 -2.56 9.14
N LEU A 313 1.85 -2.29 10.43
CA LEU A 313 2.95 -1.58 11.05
C LEU A 313 3.47 -2.42 12.22
N LEU A 314 4.77 -2.50 12.40
CA LEU A 314 5.36 -3.12 13.58
C LEU A 314 5.67 -2.05 14.62
N ASP A 315 5.29 -2.30 15.87
CA ASP A 315 5.67 -1.43 16.97
C ASP A 315 7.16 -1.60 17.36
N GLU A 316 7.59 -0.91 18.41
CA GLU A 316 8.95 -0.96 18.92
C GLU A 316 9.42 -2.35 19.41
N ASN A 317 8.45 -3.21 19.73
CA ASN A 317 8.70 -4.60 20.16
C ASN A 317 8.62 -5.60 19.00
N GLY A 318 8.26 -5.15 17.80
CA GLY A 318 7.99 -6.00 16.65
C GLY A 318 6.59 -6.62 16.65
N ASP A 319 5.68 -6.14 17.52
CA ASP A 319 4.29 -6.56 17.53
C ASP A 319 3.49 -5.84 16.44
N PRO A 320 2.59 -6.54 15.72
CA PRO A 320 1.85 -5.94 14.62
C PRO A 320 0.71 -5.05 15.12
N ALA A 321 0.56 -3.93 14.44
CA ALA A 321 -0.64 -3.10 14.44
C ALA A 321 -1.15 -2.96 12.99
N PHE A 322 -2.42 -2.64 12.84
CA PHE A 322 -3.06 -2.63 11.53
C PHE A 322 -3.87 -1.35 11.33
N LEU A 323 -3.88 -0.88 10.11
CA LEU A 323 -4.83 0.12 9.64
C LEU A 323 -5.78 -0.56 8.66
N HIS A 324 -7.09 -0.51 8.94
CA HIS A 324 -8.08 -1.24 8.19
C HIS A 324 -9.33 -0.40 7.92
N VAL A 325 -9.80 -0.38 6.68
CA VAL A 325 -11.09 0.20 6.33
C VAL A 325 -12.16 -0.87 6.43
N LEU A 326 -13.29 -0.54 7.03
CA LEU A 326 -14.39 -1.47 7.24
C LEU A 326 -15.72 -0.77 7.05
N SER A 327 -16.69 -1.47 6.45
CA SER A 327 -18.07 -0.98 6.35
C SER A 327 -18.70 -0.79 7.74
N GLU A 328 -19.60 0.14 7.83
CA GLU A 328 -20.45 0.36 9.00
C GLU A 328 -21.84 -0.29 8.80
N GLU A 329 -22.92 0.43 9.03
CA GLU A 329 -24.28 -0.11 8.92
C GLU A 329 -24.84 -0.05 7.49
N THR A 330 -24.22 0.75 6.61
CA THR A 330 -24.65 0.92 5.22
C THR A 330 -23.52 0.59 4.25
N LEU A 331 -23.84 0.45 2.97
CA LEU A 331 -22.85 0.20 1.92
C LEU A 331 -21.96 1.43 1.65
N GLU A 332 -22.50 2.62 1.91
CA GLU A 332 -21.86 3.90 1.68
C GLU A 332 -20.92 4.28 2.83
N ASP A 333 -21.25 3.83 4.04
CA ASP A 333 -20.53 4.22 5.25
C ASP A 333 -19.42 3.22 5.55
N HIS A 334 -18.20 3.71 5.50
CA HIS A 334 -17.00 2.99 5.90
C HIS A 334 -16.22 3.82 6.91
N GLN A 335 -15.41 3.16 7.72
CA GLN A 335 -14.60 3.78 8.75
C GLN A 335 -13.20 3.17 8.72
N TYR A 336 -12.18 4.02 8.85
CA TYR A 336 -10.82 3.56 9.13
C TYR A 336 -10.64 3.25 10.60
N TYR A 337 -10.03 2.11 10.89
CA TYR A 337 -9.73 1.64 12.23
C TYR A 337 -8.24 1.38 12.40
N TYR A 338 -7.68 1.92 13.46
CA TYR A 338 -6.40 1.47 13.98
C TYR A 338 -6.62 0.30 14.92
N VAL A 339 -6.02 -0.85 14.61
CA VAL A 339 -6.17 -2.09 15.36
C VAL A 339 -4.84 -2.48 15.98
N ARG A 340 -4.77 -2.55 17.30
CA ARG A 340 -3.56 -2.93 18.01
C ARG A 340 -3.86 -3.76 19.24
N ARG A 341 -2.87 -4.48 19.74
CA ARG A 341 -3.00 -5.14 21.04
C ARG A 341 -2.70 -4.16 22.17
N ALA A 342 -3.58 -4.11 23.16
CA ALA A 342 -3.42 -3.32 24.37
C ALA A 342 -4.01 -4.11 25.55
N ASP A 343 -3.30 -4.19 26.66
CA ASP A 343 -3.71 -4.90 27.87
C ASP A 343 -4.14 -6.37 27.60
N GLY A 344 -3.41 -7.03 26.69
CA GLY A 344 -3.68 -8.41 26.30
C GLY A 344 -4.89 -8.62 25.39
N LYS A 345 -5.53 -7.56 24.90
CA LYS A 345 -6.71 -7.62 24.02
C LYS A 345 -6.51 -6.79 22.76
N TRP A 346 -7.13 -7.20 21.68
CA TRP A 346 -7.21 -6.41 20.46
C TRP A 346 -8.20 -5.26 20.64
N LYS A 347 -7.74 -4.05 20.38
CA LYS A 347 -8.51 -2.81 20.46
C LYS A 347 -8.61 -2.20 19.06
N GLN A 348 -9.81 -1.78 18.69
CA GLN A 348 -10.12 -1.09 17.44
C GLN A 348 -10.44 0.36 17.77
N THR A 349 -9.66 1.29 17.26
CA THR A 349 -9.86 2.74 17.47
C THR A 349 -10.25 3.37 16.13
N PRO A 350 -11.43 3.98 16.00
CA PRO A 350 -11.82 4.66 14.77
C PRO A 350 -10.93 5.90 14.55
N ILE A 351 -10.61 6.18 13.30
CA ILE A 351 -9.75 7.32 12.88
C ILE A 351 -10.61 8.35 12.16
N ALA A 352 -11.05 8.02 10.95
CA ALA A 352 -11.72 8.91 10.02
C ALA A 352 -12.76 8.15 9.21
N PRO A 353 -13.85 8.81 8.77
CA PRO A 353 -14.81 8.18 7.88
C PRO A 353 -14.22 7.92 6.51
N SER A 354 -14.68 6.85 5.89
CA SER A 354 -14.54 6.56 4.47
C SER A 354 -15.92 6.17 3.93
N ASN A 355 -16.19 6.34 2.68
CA ASN A 355 -17.46 5.95 2.07
C ASN A 355 -17.27 4.92 0.95
N HIS A 356 -16.12 4.25 0.93
CA HIS A 356 -15.87 3.23 -0.08
C HIS A 356 -14.89 2.16 0.40
N GLN A 357 -15.23 0.89 0.13
CA GLN A 357 -14.43 -0.28 0.49
C GLN A 357 -13.05 -0.34 -0.17
N TRP A 358 -12.88 0.33 -1.30
CA TRP A 358 -11.64 0.35 -2.08
C TRP A 358 -10.76 1.56 -1.81
N ASN A 359 -11.12 2.39 -0.85
CA ASN A 359 -10.26 3.49 -0.43
C ASN A 359 -9.02 2.91 0.26
N SER A 360 -7.87 3.24 -0.31
CA SER A 360 -6.58 2.79 0.21
C SER A 360 -6.13 3.62 1.40
N CYS A 361 -5.16 3.11 2.13
CA CYS A 361 -4.55 3.77 3.27
C CYS A 361 -3.11 3.29 3.48
N HIS A 362 -2.35 4.07 4.23
CA HIS A 362 -1.02 3.70 4.68
C HIS A 362 -0.81 4.15 6.13
N LEU A 363 0.00 3.40 6.90
CA LEU A 363 0.31 3.67 8.30
C LEU A 363 1.82 3.74 8.48
N ALA A 364 2.30 4.82 9.06
CA ALA A 364 3.71 5.03 9.40
C ALA A 364 3.86 5.42 10.87
N ARG A 365 5.11 5.46 11.34
CA ARG A 365 5.45 5.89 12.70
C ARG A 365 6.80 6.55 12.70
N ASP A 366 6.87 7.74 13.29
CA ASP A 366 8.09 8.48 13.50
C ASP A 366 8.97 7.90 14.62
N ASP A 367 10.19 8.35 14.68
CA ASP A 367 11.17 7.98 15.72
C ASP A 367 10.71 8.36 17.13
N ASP A 368 9.90 9.40 17.30
CA ASP A 368 9.34 9.82 18.58
C ASP A 368 8.10 9.01 19.00
N GLY A 369 7.63 8.12 18.12
CA GLY A 369 6.49 7.24 18.33
C GLY A 369 5.14 7.82 17.89
N THR A 370 5.12 9.00 17.26
CA THR A 370 3.92 9.54 16.63
C THR A 370 3.48 8.65 15.46
N LEU A 371 2.19 8.37 15.40
CA LEU A 371 1.62 7.57 14.32
C LEU A 371 1.00 8.49 13.27
N HIS A 372 1.24 8.15 12.01
CA HIS A 372 0.72 8.84 10.83
C HIS A 372 -0.13 7.89 10.01
N ALA A 373 -1.38 8.24 9.78
CA ALA A 373 -2.29 7.53 8.90
C ALA A 373 -2.57 8.39 7.67
N PHE A 374 -2.15 7.92 6.52
CA PHE A 374 -2.46 8.51 5.22
C PHE A 374 -3.72 7.85 4.70
N LEU A 375 -4.78 8.63 4.50
CA LEU A 375 -6.13 8.11 4.27
C LEU A 375 -6.75 8.73 3.02
N ILE A 376 -7.62 7.97 2.37
CA ILE A 376 -8.56 8.49 1.36
C ILE A 376 -9.89 8.71 2.05
N VAL A 377 -10.21 9.97 2.33
CA VAL A 377 -11.38 10.37 3.13
C VAL A 377 -12.49 10.91 2.24
N GLY A 378 -13.75 10.63 2.58
CA GLY A 378 -14.88 11.00 1.76
C GLY A 378 -14.84 10.29 0.41
N GLY A 379 -15.09 11.03 -0.65
CA GLY A 379 -15.18 10.48 -1.99
C GLY A 379 -16.54 9.85 -2.20
N GLY A 380 -16.72 8.90 -2.96
CA GLY A 380 -17.96 8.31 -3.08
C GLY A 380 -18.23 7.52 -4.29
N TYR A 381 -19.44 7.12 -4.29
CA TYR A 381 -20.09 6.54 -5.41
C TYR A 381 -20.10 7.56 -6.55
N LEU A 382 -19.47 7.20 -7.65
CA LEU A 382 -19.90 7.75 -8.91
C LEU A 382 -21.23 7.06 -9.20
N ASP A 383 -22.30 7.84 -9.33
CA ASP A 383 -23.61 7.32 -9.71
C ASP A 383 -23.55 6.82 -11.15
N THR A 384 -23.01 5.63 -11.33
CA THR A 384 -22.89 4.93 -12.61
C THR A 384 -24.08 4.00 -12.86
N GLY A 385 -25.25 4.32 -12.27
CA GLY A 385 -26.47 3.56 -12.49
C GLY A 385 -26.62 2.35 -11.57
N GLY A 386 -26.20 2.46 -10.34
CA GLY A 386 -26.45 1.48 -9.29
C GLY A 386 -25.35 0.46 -9.06
N TYR A 387 -24.21 0.59 -9.72
CA TYR A 387 -23.01 -0.17 -9.39
C TYR A 387 -22.09 0.70 -8.53
N MET A 388 -21.63 0.18 -7.41
CA MET A 388 -20.57 0.84 -6.66
C MET A 388 -19.39 1.13 -7.57
N ASP A 389 -18.91 2.34 -7.60
CA ASP A 389 -17.66 2.63 -8.27
C ASP A 389 -16.54 1.83 -7.58
N ARG A 390 -16.18 0.72 -8.19
CA ARG A 390 -15.14 -0.18 -7.65
C ARG A 390 -13.78 0.48 -7.45
N TYR A 391 -13.64 1.73 -7.88
CA TYR A 391 -12.37 2.45 -7.75
C TYR A 391 -12.29 3.30 -6.49
N GLY A 392 -13.41 3.62 -5.84
CA GLY A 392 -13.43 4.50 -4.68
C GLY A 392 -12.93 5.91 -4.99
N GLY A 393 -12.33 6.55 -4.02
CA GLY A 393 -11.65 7.83 -4.16
C GLY A 393 -12.26 8.96 -3.33
N GLY A 394 -11.40 9.93 -2.96
CA GLY A 394 -11.77 11.05 -2.11
C GLY A 394 -10.64 12.06 -1.94
N ALA A 395 -10.68 12.81 -0.86
CA ALA A 395 -9.56 13.63 -0.41
C ALA A 395 -8.43 12.72 0.12
N VAL A 396 -7.20 13.10 -0.13
CA VAL A 396 -6.04 12.44 0.48
C VAL A 396 -5.60 13.27 1.69
N GLU A 397 -5.67 12.66 2.87
CA GLU A 397 -5.45 13.35 4.14
C GLU A 397 -4.42 12.61 5.00
N GLU A 398 -3.72 13.38 5.84
CA GLU A 398 -2.88 12.87 6.91
C GLU A 398 -3.57 13.06 8.26
N TRP A 399 -3.65 11.97 9.01
CA TRP A 399 -4.16 11.92 10.38
C TRP A 399 -3.08 11.46 11.33
N VAL A 400 -2.94 12.12 12.48
CA VAL A 400 -1.87 11.83 13.44
C VAL A 400 -2.40 11.43 14.81
N SER A 401 -1.60 10.60 15.50
CA SER A 401 -1.83 10.23 16.89
C SER A 401 -0.53 10.28 17.67
N ALA A 402 -0.47 11.15 18.69
CA ALA A 402 0.66 11.26 19.62
C ALA A 402 0.47 10.42 20.90
N ASP A 403 -0.60 9.64 20.99
CA ASP A 403 -0.98 8.88 22.19
C ASP A 403 -1.11 7.36 21.92
N LYS A 404 -0.24 6.85 21.03
CA LYS A 404 -0.17 5.43 20.66
C LYS A 404 -1.47 4.92 20.00
N GLY A 405 -2.16 5.76 19.23
CA GLY A 405 -3.37 5.39 18.50
C GLY A 405 -4.65 5.35 19.36
N ASN A 406 -4.66 5.99 20.53
CA ASN A 406 -5.90 6.10 21.32
C ASN A 406 -6.82 7.19 20.79
N THR A 407 -6.24 8.30 20.30
CA THR A 407 -6.97 9.38 19.64
C THR A 407 -6.26 9.80 18.37
N TRP A 408 -7.04 10.28 17.42
CA TRP A 408 -6.54 10.70 16.10
C TRP A 408 -7.07 12.07 15.76
N LYS A 409 -6.26 12.84 15.04
CA LYS A 409 -6.60 14.18 14.60
C LYS A 409 -6.13 14.37 13.15
N GLU A 410 -7.00 14.93 12.33
CA GLU A 410 -6.61 15.42 11.01
C GLU A 410 -5.48 16.45 11.16
N GLN A 411 -4.40 16.23 10.44
CA GLN A 411 -3.24 17.11 10.43
C GLN A 411 -3.28 18.05 9.23
N ARG A 412 -3.52 17.50 8.03
CA ARG A 412 -3.54 18.29 6.79
C ARG A 412 -4.18 17.53 5.62
N ASP A 413 -4.62 18.29 4.62
CA ASP A 413 -4.94 17.83 3.28
C ASP A 413 -3.62 17.71 2.46
N LEU A 414 -3.47 16.62 1.72
CA LEU A 414 -2.28 16.33 0.91
C LEU A 414 -2.54 16.48 -0.59
N ALA A 415 -3.74 16.94 -0.98
CA ALA A 415 -4.07 17.15 -2.37
C ALA A 415 -3.13 18.19 -3.02
N PRO A 416 -2.83 18.05 -4.33
CA PRO A 416 -2.00 19.01 -5.02
C PRO A 416 -2.65 20.40 -5.00
N GLU A 417 -1.89 21.44 -4.65
CA GLU A 417 -2.37 22.83 -4.56
C GLU A 417 -2.69 23.47 -5.92
N GLU A 418 -2.21 22.87 -7.01
CA GLU A 418 -2.41 23.43 -8.34
C GLU A 418 -3.90 23.42 -8.74
N SER A 419 -4.41 24.56 -9.18
CA SER A 419 -5.83 24.74 -9.51
C SER A 419 -6.38 23.76 -10.57
N ARG A 420 -5.50 23.19 -11.41
CA ARG A 420 -5.88 22.16 -12.39
C ARG A 420 -6.36 20.85 -11.75
N TYR A 421 -5.96 20.60 -10.50
CA TYR A 421 -6.36 19.40 -9.74
C TYR A 421 -7.51 19.67 -8.76
N ALA A 422 -8.04 20.88 -8.74
CA ALA A 422 -9.17 21.22 -7.86
C ALA A 422 -10.39 20.32 -8.16
N GLY A 423 -10.93 19.69 -7.12
CA GLY A 423 -12.08 18.79 -7.23
C GLY A 423 -11.74 17.39 -7.79
N TRP A 424 -10.47 17.06 -7.93
CA TRP A 424 -10.07 15.69 -8.25
C TRP A 424 -10.33 14.75 -7.07
N LYS A 425 -10.58 13.49 -7.39
CA LYS A 425 -10.57 12.40 -6.42
C LYS A 425 -9.22 11.72 -6.44
N HIS A 426 -8.80 11.24 -5.28
CA HIS A 426 -7.52 10.55 -5.12
C HIS A 426 -7.74 9.16 -4.53
N ASN A 427 -6.86 8.20 -4.86
CA ASN A 427 -6.82 6.87 -4.26
C ASN A 427 -5.46 6.19 -4.50
N ASN A 428 -5.38 4.91 -4.17
CA ASN A 428 -4.23 4.03 -4.39
C ASN A 428 -2.94 4.57 -3.73
N ILE A 429 -3.03 4.92 -2.45
CA ILE A 429 -1.85 5.27 -1.65
C ILE A 429 -0.87 4.09 -1.66
N GLN A 430 0.37 4.38 -2.02
CA GLN A 430 1.50 3.45 -1.97
C GLN A 430 2.63 4.09 -1.18
N PRO A 431 3.25 3.42 -0.20
CA PRO A 431 4.43 3.92 0.46
C PRO A 431 5.63 3.94 -0.48
N VAL A 432 6.57 4.85 -0.28
CA VAL A 432 7.93 4.68 -0.74
C VAL A 432 8.65 3.79 0.26
N THR A 433 9.29 2.73 -0.20
CA THR A 433 9.97 1.78 0.69
C THR A 433 11.46 1.68 0.36
N ARG A 434 12.25 1.22 1.33
CA ARG A 434 13.60 0.72 1.11
C ARG A 434 13.59 -0.74 0.69
N PRO A 435 14.70 -1.30 0.22
CA PRO A 435 14.76 -2.71 -0.22
C PRO A 435 14.28 -3.72 0.84
N ASP A 436 14.53 -3.45 2.11
CA ASP A 436 14.11 -4.28 3.25
C ASP A 436 12.61 -4.15 3.61
N GLY A 437 11.85 -3.36 2.85
CA GLY A 437 10.44 -3.12 3.08
C GLY A 437 10.14 -2.06 4.14
N SER A 438 11.15 -1.44 4.76
CA SER A 438 10.95 -0.31 5.66
C SER A 438 10.46 0.91 4.88
N PHE A 439 9.60 1.72 5.50
CA PHE A 439 9.04 2.91 4.87
C PHE A 439 10.03 4.06 4.88
N VAL A 440 10.00 4.87 3.83
CA VAL A 440 10.64 6.18 3.80
C VAL A 440 9.64 7.16 4.37
N ASP A 441 9.96 7.69 5.55
CA ASP A 441 9.07 8.60 6.26
C ASP A 441 8.73 9.80 5.35
N GLU A 442 7.48 10.26 5.45
CA GLU A 442 6.97 11.43 4.74
C GLU A 442 6.94 11.32 3.19
N MET A 443 7.07 10.10 2.64
CA MET A 443 7.00 9.87 1.20
C MET A 443 5.98 8.82 0.83
N ILE A 444 4.96 9.24 0.07
CA ILE A 444 3.96 8.34 -0.50
C ILE A 444 3.69 8.64 -1.97
N LEU A 445 3.25 7.63 -2.69
CA LEU A 445 2.58 7.80 -3.98
C LEU A 445 1.07 7.80 -3.79
N PHE A 446 0.37 8.53 -4.61
CA PHE A 446 -1.07 8.38 -4.78
C PHE A 446 -1.49 8.75 -6.21
N TYR A 447 -2.70 8.39 -6.56
CA TYR A 447 -3.25 8.55 -7.89
C TYR A 447 -4.50 9.43 -7.84
N GLY A 448 -4.68 10.31 -8.81
CA GLY A 448 -5.83 11.20 -8.89
C GLY A 448 -6.48 11.22 -10.28
N TRP A 449 -7.78 11.53 -10.33
CA TRP A 449 -8.57 11.67 -11.55
C TRP A 449 -9.77 12.60 -11.33
N GLN A 450 -10.31 13.12 -12.41
CA GLN A 450 -11.48 13.99 -12.35
C GLN A 450 -12.80 13.26 -12.63
N ASP A 451 -12.78 12.23 -13.47
CA ASP A 451 -13.95 11.43 -13.81
C ASP A 451 -13.62 9.92 -13.88
N SER A 452 -14.65 9.07 -13.91
CA SER A 452 -14.50 7.61 -13.89
C SER A 452 -13.91 7.01 -15.17
N ASN A 453 -13.93 7.73 -16.25
CA ASN A 453 -13.49 7.27 -17.58
C ASN A 453 -12.17 7.92 -17.99
N GLY A 454 -11.71 8.88 -17.21
CA GLY A 454 -10.58 9.71 -17.53
C GLY A 454 -9.24 9.02 -17.31
N ASP A 455 -8.28 9.57 -18.00
CA ASP A 455 -6.89 9.39 -17.65
C ASP A 455 -6.63 10.14 -16.34
N GLY A 456 -5.75 9.59 -15.54
CA GLY A 456 -5.39 10.20 -14.26
C GLY A 456 -3.93 10.59 -14.22
N THR A 457 -3.54 11.11 -13.08
CA THR A 457 -2.18 11.55 -12.78
C THR A 457 -1.72 10.86 -11.51
N ALA A 458 -0.50 10.34 -11.50
CA ALA A 458 0.15 9.85 -10.29
C ALA A 458 1.05 10.93 -9.70
N PHE A 459 1.06 11.00 -8.38
CA PHE A 459 1.77 12.00 -7.59
C PHE A 459 2.74 11.32 -6.63
N LEU A 460 3.89 11.96 -6.44
CA LEU A 460 4.79 11.70 -5.33
C LEU A 460 4.62 12.83 -4.31
N LEU A 461 4.26 12.49 -3.08
CA LEU A 461 4.41 13.38 -1.95
C LEU A 461 5.85 13.27 -1.47
N ASP A 462 6.56 14.39 -1.40
CA ASP A 462 7.87 14.52 -0.78
C ASP A 462 7.82 15.67 0.22
N ASP A 463 7.70 15.33 1.49
CA ASP A 463 7.55 16.28 2.59
C ASP A 463 8.82 16.46 3.42
N ARG A 464 9.93 15.94 2.96
CA ARG A 464 11.23 16.12 3.62
C ARG A 464 11.68 17.58 3.54
N GLU A 465 12.16 18.12 4.67
CA GLU A 465 12.68 19.48 4.80
C GLU A 465 13.93 19.78 3.92
#